data_415318ced9a84f9e94ce83dbe8b87be5
#
_entry.id   415318ced9a84f9e94ce83dbe8b87be5
#
_cell.length_a   1.000
_cell.length_b   1.000
_cell.length_c   1.000
_cell.angle_alpha   90.00
_cell.angle_beta   90.00
_cell.angle_gamma   90.00
#
_symmetry.space_group_name_H-M   'P 1'
#
loop_
_entity.id
_entity.type
_entity.pdbx_description
1 polymer ?
#
loop_
_entity_poly.entity_id
_entity_poly.type
_entity_poly.pdbx_seq_one_letter_code
_entity_poly.pdbx_strand_id
1 'polypeptide(L)'
;KLEQTGEVVSKGDRPLTFKNPGESQWVTPSAMSGKTGTTQLTFTLGQASGERSAILVLTASSTVEGFPLTDEATITLVQSDSDVPTGNALYSENCGTKVEKVDGYWPYVDKFEGWTRGGSLDQKAVTYTGNSASVANSGKVFDPAEDETTVVTGPPYVSMNKSTSVFNINDINIASNTNFTFTFTAAQQINYSNGVVLGDMTDETIRFSVSTDGSSYAPVALKVKKVASGYWYLCTAEFKLPAGVSTDKIWVRFDGYAGLNNHGLRI
;
A
#
# COMPACT_ATOMS: atom_id res chain seq x y z
N LYS A 1 3.89 13.82 7.54
CA LYS A 1 3.59 13.76 8.97
C LYS A 1 2.62 12.61 9.16
N LEU A 2 3.11 11.50 9.69
CA LEU A 2 2.26 10.34 10.04
C LEU A 2 1.79 10.56 11.48
N GLU A 3 0.50 10.63 11.70
CA GLU A 3 -0.08 10.64 13.02
C GLU A 3 -0.68 9.25 13.27
N GLN A 4 -0.10 8.53 14.23
CA GLN A 4 -0.65 7.29 14.70
C GLN A 4 -1.22 7.53 16.11
N THR A 5 -2.51 7.29 16.28
CA THR A 5 -3.20 7.41 17.56
C THR A 5 -3.44 6.04 18.15
N GLY A 6 -3.02 5.82 19.38
CA GLY A 6 -3.28 4.61 20.16
C GLY A 6 -3.90 4.96 21.50
N GLU A 7 -4.72 4.08 22.01
CA GLU A 7 -5.31 4.20 23.34
C GLU A 7 -4.49 3.38 24.34
N VAL A 8 -3.99 4.04 25.39
CA VAL A 8 -3.27 3.38 26.48
C VAL A 8 -4.09 3.53 27.76
N VAL A 9 -4.59 2.43 28.26
CA VAL A 9 -5.32 2.40 29.53
C VAL A 9 -4.36 2.14 30.67
N SER A 10 -4.22 3.09 31.60
CA SER A 10 -3.31 2.97 32.71
C SER A 10 -3.95 3.37 34.04
N LYS A 11 -3.49 2.74 35.14
CA LYS A 11 -3.82 3.12 36.52
C LYS A 11 -2.55 3.65 37.21
N GLY A 12 -2.48 4.97 37.52
CA GLY A 12 -1.34 5.63 38.13
C GLY A 12 -0.47 6.43 37.17
N ASP A 13 0.50 7.19 37.67
CA ASP A 13 1.48 7.89 36.86
C ASP A 13 2.45 6.88 36.23
N ARG A 14 2.61 6.93 34.91
CA ARG A 14 3.38 5.94 34.16
C ARG A 14 4.30 6.63 33.18
N PRO A 15 5.61 6.44 33.31
CA PRO A 15 6.56 6.97 32.37
C PRO A 15 6.53 6.14 31.06
N LEU A 16 6.69 6.83 29.95
CA LEU A 16 6.98 6.30 28.65
C LEU A 16 8.45 6.57 28.34
N THR A 17 9.23 5.54 28.08
CA THR A 17 10.66 5.67 27.83
C THR A 17 11.04 5.01 26.50
N PHE A 18 12.04 5.57 25.82
CA PHE A 18 12.64 4.90 24.69
C PHE A 18 13.58 3.80 25.16
N LYS A 19 13.48 2.62 24.53
CA LYS A 19 14.38 1.51 24.80
C LYS A 19 15.82 1.82 24.37
N ASN A 20 15.96 2.55 23.26
CA ASN A 20 17.25 2.98 22.71
C ASN A 20 17.31 4.51 22.68
N PRO A 21 18.37 5.14 23.24
CA PRO A 21 18.44 6.61 23.37
C PRO A 21 18.38 7.39 22.05
N GLY A 22 18.88 6.82 20.95
CA GLY A 22 18.86 7.46 19.62
C GLY A 22 17.48 7.57 18.96
N GLU A 23 16.49 6.84 19.44
CA GLU A 23 15.15 6.80 18.83
C GLU A 23 14.38 8.11 19.05
N SER A 24 14.66 8.85 20.12
CA SER A 24 14.05 10.15 20.42
C SER A 24 14.39 11.24 19.39
N GLN A 25 15.38 11.03 18.55
CA GLN A 25 15.77 12.01 17.52
C GLN A 25 14.75 12.10 16.35
N TRP A 26 13.94 11.09 16.16
CA TRP A 26 13.00 11.04 15.04
C TRP A 26 11.55 10.69 15.45
N VAL A 27 11.31 10.29 16.69
CA VAL A 27 9.98 10.04 17.24
C VAL A 27 9.75 10.99 18.40
N THR A 28 8.66 11.74 18.33
CA THR A 28 8.24 12.63 19.43
C THR A 28 6.83 12.25 19.85
N PRO A 29 6.67 11.59 21.02
CA PRO A 29 5.35 11.35 21.61
C PRO A 29 4.72 12.65 22.08
N SER A 30 3.40 12.76 22.03
CA SER A 30 2.66 13.91 22.57
C SER A 30 2.73 14.01 24.10
N ALA A 31 3.05 12.91 24.78
CA ALA A 31 3.29 12.87 26.23
C ALA A 31 4.29 11.77 26.56
N MET A 32 5.13 12.01 27.58
CA MET A 32 6.10 11.03 28.10
C MET A 32 5.64 10.39 29.42
N SER A 33 4.44 10.69 29.85
CA SER A 33 3.79 10.06 31.02
C SER A 33 2.28 10.21 30.92
N GLY A 34 1.56 9.29 31.54
CA GLY A 34 0.09 9.30 31.61
C GLY A 34 -0.37 9.15 33.06
N LYS A 35 -1.58 9.62 33.33
CA LYS A 35 -2.28 9.43 34.61
C LYS A 35 -3.26 8.27 34.54
N THR A 36 -3.84 7.91 35.65
CA THR A 36 -4.92 6.91 35.74
C THR A 36 -6.04 7.24 34.77
N GLY A 37 -6.40 6.27 33.94
CA GLY A 37 -7.45 6.38 32.91
C GLY A 37 -6.90 6.19 31.50
N THR A 38 -7.64 6.66 30.51
CA THR A 38 -7.25 6.62 29.10
C THR A 38 -6.47 7.86 28.73
N THR A 39 -5.30 7.69 28.14
CA THR A 39 -4.48 8.77 27.56
C THR A 39 -4.30 8.50 26.09
N GLN A 40 -4.70 9.44 25.25
CA GLN A 40 -4.42 9.38 23.82
C GLN A 40 -2.99 9.83 23.56
N LEU A 41 -2.20 8.97 22.91
CA LEU A 41 -0.83 9.27 22.49
C LEU A 41 -0.79 9.48 20.97
N THR A 42 -0.23 10.61 20.58
CA THR A 42 0.09 10.92 19.19
C THR A 42 1.61 10.92 19.01
N PHE A 43 2.10 10.31 17.98
CA PHE A 43 3.52 10.26 17.66
C PHE A 43 3.79 11.14 16.43
N THR A 44 4.66 12.13 16.60
CA THR A 44 5.19 12.88 15.45
C THR A 44 6.49 12.23 15.01
N LEU A 45 6.56 11.80 13.74
CA LEU A 45 7.74 11.17 13.17
C LEU A 45 8.54 12.19 12.37
N GLY A 46 9.86 12.18 12.53
CA GLY A 46 10.78 12.93 11.67
C GLY A 46 10.81 12.37 10.26
N GLN A 47 11.40 13.13 9.33
CA GLN A 47 11.57 12.69 7.95
C GLN A 47 12.39 11.39 7.90
N ALA A 48 11.95 10.40 7.13
CA ALA A 48 12.66 9.14 6.98
C ALA A 48 13.95 9.33 6.15
N SER A 49 15.01 8.67 6.60
CA SER A 49 16.28 8.54 5.88
C SER A 49 16.71 7.07 5.82
N GLY A 50 15.75 6.17 5.54
CA GLY A 50 15.91 4.73 5.57
C GLY A 50 14.88 4.05 6.49
N GLU A 51 14.85 2.71 6.44
CA GLU A 51 14.02 1.92 7.36
C GLU A 51 14.58 2.05 8.78
N ARG A 52 13.70 2.36 9.74
CA ARG A 52 14.06 2.48 11.15
C ARG A 52 12.90 2.09 12.05
N SER A 53 13.23 1.65 13.26
CA SER A 53 12.24 1.31 14.28
C SER A 53 12.57 2.01 15.59
N ALA A 54 11.54 2.34 16.35
CA ALA A 54 11.64 2.82 17.72
C ALA A 54 10.80 1.94 18.63
N ILE A 55 11.33 1.63 19.80
CA ILE A 55 10.66 0.84 20.82
C ILE A 55 10.45 1.71 22.03
N LEU A 56 9.19 1.97 22.37
CA LEU A 56 8.82 2.67 23.59
C LEU A 56 8.29 1.67 24.61
N VAL A 57 8.72 1.81 25.84
CA VAL A 57 8.30 0.97 26.97
C VAL A 57 7.46 1.82 27.91
N LEU A 58 6.23 1.40 28.14
CA LEU A 58 5.34 1.96 29.14
C LEU A 58 5.47 1.12 30.40
N THR A 59 6.01 1.70 31.46
CA THR A 59 6.21 1.03 32.74
C THR A 59 5.13 1.41 33.73
N ALA A 60 4.45 0.42 34.27
CA ALA A 60 3.49 0.56 35.35
C ALA A 60 4.10 0.05 36.65
N SER A 61 4.20 0.89 37.66
CA SER A 61 4.59 0.45 38.98
C SER A 61 3.50 0.74 40.00
N SER A 62 3.24 -0.24 40.87
CA SER A 62 2.37 -0.07 42.03
C SER A 62 3.24 0.14 43.27
N THR A 63 2.93 1.19 44.05
CA THR A 63 3.57 1.49 45.30
C THR A 63 2.77 0.96 46.51
N VAL A 64 2.14 -0.20 46.36
CA VAL A 64 1.53 -0.87 47.51
C VAL A 64 2.66 -1.30 48.44
N GLU A 65 2.67 -0.75 49.64
CA GLU A 65 3.69 -1.00 50.67
C GLU A 65 3.80 -2.53 50.90
N GLY A 66 5.00 -3.08 50.67
CA GLY A 66 5.30 -4.51 50.80
C GLY A 66 5.12 -5.36 49.53
N PHE A 67 4.53 -4.82 48.46
CA PHE A 67 4.36 -5.57 47.16
C PHE A 67 4.56 -4.64 45.96
N PRO A 68 5.82 -4.30 45.60
CA PRO A 68 6.07 -3.55 44.38
C PRO A 68 5.78 -4.47 43.18
N LEU A 69 4.69 -4.18 42.45
CA LEU A 69 4.39 -4.80 41.18
C LEU A 69 4.81 -3.85 40.05
N THR A 70 5.61 -4.33 39.16
CA THR A 70 5.97 -3.62 37.91
C THR A 70 5.42 -4.40 36.74
N ASP A 71 4.72 -3.72 35.84
CA ASP A 71 4.25 -4.27 34.58
C ASP A 71 4.71 -3.37 33.44
N GLU A 72 5.04 -3.96 32.30
CA GLU A 72 5.56 -3.26 31.14
C GLU A 72 4.75 -3.58 29.89
N ALA A 73 4.42 -2.54 29.13
CA ALA A 73 3.86 -2.67 27.80
C ALA A 73 4.79 -2.01 26.77
N THR A 74 4.98 -2.66 25.64
CA THR A 74 5.86 -2.18 24.58
C THR A 74 5.07 -1.70 23.38
N ILE A 75 5.42 -0.50 22.89
CA ILE A 75 4.92 0.07 21.64
C ILE A 75 6.08 0.05 20.65
N THR A 76 5.95 -0.69 19.55
CA THR A 76 6.94 -0.68 18.48
C THR A 76 6.42 0.19 17.34
N LEU A 77 7.17 1.24 17.01
CA LEU A 77 6.94 2.10 15.85
C LEU A 77 7.95 1.71 14.76
N VAL A 78 7.46 1.39 13.58
CA VAL A 78 8.31 1.13 12.42
C VAL A 78 8.04 2.23 11.40
N GLN A 79 9.09 2.94 11.03
CA GLN A 79 9.08 3.84 9.88
C GLN A 79 9.88 3.15 8.78
N SER A 80 9.20 2.68 7.76
CA SER A 80 9.87 2.21 6.55
C SER A 80 10.26 3.43 5.72
N ASP A 81 11.36 3.28 4.98
CA ASP A 81 11.70 4.17 3.88
C ASP A 81 10.66 3.93 2.78
N SER A 82 9.44 4.43 3.02
CA SER A 82 8.43 4.34 1.99
C SER A 82 8.70 5.50 1.04
N ASP A 83 9.13 5.17 -0.17
CA ASP A 83 9.01 6.07 -1.33
C ASP A 83 7.53 6.45 -1.61
N VAL A 84 6.64 6.12 -0.67
CA VAL A 84 5.24 6.55 -0.70
C VAL A 84 5.21 8.03 -0.34
N PRO A 85 4.81 8.90 -1.23
CA PRO A 85 4.71 10.32 -0.96
C PRO A 85 3.81 10.56 0.26
N THR A 86 4.33 11.25 1.27
CA THR A 86 3.63 11.58 2.52
C THR A 86 2.62 12.73 2.35
N GLY A 87 2.21 13.03 1.12
CA GLY A 87 1.14 13.96 0.80
C GLY A 87 -0.24 13.28 0.77
N ASN A 88 -1.31 14.05 0.89
CA ASN A 88 -2.65 13.54 0.61
C ASN A 88 -2.69 13.11 -0.86
N ALA A 89 -2.90 11.82 -1.12
CA ALA A 89 -3.04 11.32 -2.48
C ALA A 89 -4.20 12.05 -3.17
N LEU A 90 -3.98 12.55 -4.38
CA LEU A 90 -5.05 13.16 -5.18
C LEU A 90 -6.13 12.13 -5.52
N TYR A 91 -5.69 10.92 -5.81
CA TYR A 91 -6.48 9.74 -6.09
C TYR A 91 -5.91 8.53 -5.36
N SER A 92 -6.76 7.66 -4.85
CA SER A 92 -6.38 6.37 -4.27
C SER A 92 -7.43 5.31 -4.58
N GLU A 93 -6.97 4.08 -4.82
CA GLU A 93 -7.84 2.93 -5.05
C GLU A 93 -7.27 1.70 -4.33
N ASN A 94 -8.11 0.99 -3.61
CA ASN A 94 -7.74 -0.24 -2.92
C ASN A 94 -8.58 -1.45 -3.38
N CYS A 95 -9.30 -1.32 -4.50
CA CYS A 95 -10.20 -2.34 -5.06
C CYS A 95 -11.34 -2.77 -4.11
N GLY A 96 -11.68 -1.90 -3.14
CA GLY A 96 -12.71 -2.18 -2.14
C GLY A 96 -12.28 -3.17 -1.05
N THR A 97 -13.24 -3.60 -0.27
CA THR A 97 -13.01 -4.51 0.88
C THR A 97 -13.37 -5.95 0.59
N LYS A 98 -14.18 -6.19 -0.44
CA LYS A 98 -14.71 -7.52 -0.78
C LYS A 98 -14.97 -7.63 -2.27
N VAL A 99 -14.62 -8.76 -2.83
CA VAL A 99 -15.02 -9.18 -4.17
C VAL A 99 -15.57 -10.61 -4.12
N GLU A 100 -16.66 -10.86 -4.80
CA GLU A 100 -17.28 -12.16 -4.94
C GLU A 100 -17.29 -12.61 -6.39
N LYS A 101 -17.22 -13.93 -6.58
CA LYS A 101 -17.38 -14.52 -7.90
C LYS A 101 -18.84 -14.46 -8.32
N VAL A 102 -19.06 -14.13 -9.59
CA VAL A 102 -20.35 -14.23 -10.25
C VAL A 102 -20.29 -15.39 -11.22
N ASP A 103 -21.18 -16.35 -11.10
CA ASP A 103 -21.20 -17.59 -11.90
C ASP A 103 -19.85 -18.35 -11.94
N GLY A 104 -19.14 -18.32 -10.80
CA GLY A 104 -17.84 -18.98 -10.64
C GLY A 104 -16.63 -18.19 -11.15
N TYR A 105 -16.83 -17.02 -11.73
CA TYR A 105 -15.77 -16.16 -12.30
C TYR A 105 -15.61 -14.87 -11.51
N TRP A 106 -14.38 -14.38 -11.44
CA TRP A 106 -14.10 -13.06 -10.90
C TRP A 106 -14.67 -11.97 -11.83
N PRO A 107 -15.28 -10.90 -11.30
CA PRO A 107 -15.83 -9.83 -12.12
C PRO A 107 -14.73 -9.13 -12.93
N TYR A 108 -15.03 -8.84 -14.19
CA TYR A 108 -14.16 -7.98 -15.00
C TYR A 108 -14.12 -6.56 -14.39
N VAL A 109 -13.01 -5.85 -14.63
CA VAL A 109 -12.77 -4.51 -14.07
C VAL A 109 -13.88 -3.51 -14.40
N ASP A 110 -14.51 -3.63 -15.58
CA ASP A 110 -15.63 -2.81 -16.05
C ASP A 110 -17.00 -3.22 -15.45
N LYS A 111 -17.06 -4.36 -14.77
CA LYS A 111 -18.28 -4.90 -14.11
C LYS A 111 -18.19 -4.87 -12.59
N PHE A 112 -17.03 -4.58 -12.05
CA PHE A 112 -16.85 -4.53 -10.61
C PHE A 112 -17.38 -3.19 -10.06
N GLU A 113 -18.27 -3.26 -9.09
CA GLU A 113 -18.92 -2.08 -8.49
C GLU A 113 -18.25 -1.60 -7.19
N GLY A 114 -17.33 -2.39 -6.65
CA GLY A 114 -16.71 -2.15 -5.33
C GLY A 114 -15.54 -1.16 -5.35
N TRP A 115 -15.31 -0.41 -6.42
CA TRP A 115 -14.24 0.58 -6.51
C TRP A 115 -14.40 1.71 -5.48
N THR A 116 -13.33 2.07 -4.76
CA THR A 116 -13.39 3.04 -3.67
C THR A 116 -13.30 4.49 -4.14
N ARG A 117 -12.57 4.77 -5.19
CA ARG A 117 -12.38 6.12 -5.75
C ARG A 117 -12.03 7.16 -4.68
N GLY A 118 -11.09 6.79 -3.79
CA GLY A 118 -10.63 7.68 -2.71
C GLY A 118 -9.68 8.77 -3.21
N GLY A 119 -9.23 9.60 -2.27
CA GLY A 119 -8.29 10.68 -2.51
C GLY A 119 -8.73 12.00 -1.91
N SER A 120 -7.90 13.03 -2.07
CA SER A 120 -8.20 14.39 -1.60
C SER A 120 -9.06 15.21 -2.56
N LEU A 121 -9.18 14.77 -3.81
CA LEU A 121 -10.04 15.38 -4.83
C LEU A 121 -11.29 14.53 -5.05
N ASP A 122 -12.35 15.14 -5.63
CA ASP A 122 -13.53 14.39 -6.04
C ASP A 122 -13.18 13.50 -7.25
N GLN A 123 -13.24 12.19 -7.04
CA GLN A 123 -12.88 11.14 -8.01
C GLN A 123 -14.11 10.35 -8.49
N LYS A 124 -15.33 10.85 -8.29
CA LYS A 124 -16.55 10.13 -8.69
C LYS A 124 -16.67 9.86 -10.18
N ALA A 125 -16.04 10.70 -11.01
CA ALA A 125 -16.00 10.54 -12.46
C ALA A 125 -15.03 9.44 -12.92
N VAL A 126 -14.15 8.93 -12.05
CA VAL A 126 -13.20 7.89 -12.39
C VAL A 126 -13.94 6.62 -12.79
N THR A 127 -13.56 6.07 -13.93
CA THR A 127 -14.08 4.81 -14.46
C THR A 127 -12.94 3.83 -14.71
N TYR A 128 -13.28 2.55 -14.73
CA TYR A 128 -12.32 1.47 -14.92
C TYR A 128 -12.73 0.67 -16.14
N THR A 129 -11.79 0.48 -17.06
CA THR A 129 -12.01 -0.33 -18.25
C THR A 129 -10.85 -1.29 -18.46
N GLY A 130 -11.07 -2.33 -19.21
CA GLY A 130 -9.99 -3.28 -19.47
C GLY A 130 -10.38 -4.38 -20.43
N ASN A 131 -9.36 -5.14 -20.79
CA ASN A 131 -9.50 -6.38 -21.56
C ASN A 131 -8.79 -7.50 -20.82
N SER A 132 -9.46 -8.61 -20.59
CA SER A 132 -8.89 -9.77 -19.87
C SER A 132 -8.25 -9.38 -18.52
N ALA A 133 -8.85 -8.41 -17.85
CA ALA A 133 -8.51 -7.96 -16.51
C ALA A 133 -9.74 -8.10 -15.61
N SER A 134 -9.56 -8.65 -14.40
CA SER A 134 -10.63 -8.88 -13.45
C SER A 134 -10.20 -8.48 -12.05
N VAL A 135 -11.17 -8.13 -11.19
CA VAL A 135 -10.91 -7.92 -9.77
C VAL A 135 -11.04 -9.25 -9.06
N ALA A 136 -10.00 -9.66 -8.37
CA ALA A 136 -9.93 -10.93 -7.67
C ALA A 136 -9.56 -10.76 -6.21
N ASN A 137 -9.91 -11.74 -5.40
CA ASN A 137 -9.53 -11.82 -4.01
C ASN A 137 -8.91 -13.19 -3.77
N SER A 138 -7.68 -13.20 -3.32
CA SER A 138 -6.91 -14.37 -2.92
C SER A 138 -6.89 -15.58 -3.88
N GLY A 139 -5.82 -16.30 -3.86
CA GLY A 139 -5.65 -17.63 -4.41
C GLY A 139 -4.63 -18.37 -3.55
N LYS A 140 -4.63 -19.68 -3.60
CA LYS A 140 -3.54 -20.46 -3.04
C LYS A 140 -2.27 -20.09 -3.78
N VAL A 141 -1.28 -19.61 -3.05
CA VAL A 141 0.05 -19.36 -3.56
C VAL A 141 0.96 -20.46 -3.07
N PHE A 142 1.66 -21.08 -3.98
CA PHE A 142 2.63 -22.12 -3.72
C PHE A 142 4.02 -21.48 -3.73
N ASP A 143 4.79 -21.66 -2.66
CA ASP A 143 6.21 -21.32 -2.63
C ASP A 143 7.03 -22.57 -2.93
N PRO A 144 7.71 -22.67 -4.09
CA PRO A 144 8.48 -23.84 -4.44
C PRO A 144 9.72 -24.05 -3.56
N ALA A 145 10.16 -23.02 -2.81
CA ALA A 145 11.28 -23.13 -1.91
C ALA A 145 10.88 -23.71 -0.54
N GLU A 146 9.62 -23.58 -0.15
CA GLU A 146 9.12 -23.98 1.16
C GLU A 146 8.22 -25.22 1.12
N ASP A 147 7.88 -25.71 -0.07
CA ASP A 147 6.97 -26.86 -0.32
C ASP A 147 5.60 -26.73 0.38
N GLU A 148 5.22 -25.52 0.74
CA GLU A 148 3.96 -25.20 1.42
C GLU A 148 3.04 -24.35 0.56
N THR A 149 1.75 -24.66 0.63
CA THR A 149 0.69 -23.86 -0.02
C THR A 149 0.35 -22.71 0.90
N THR A 150 0.96 -21.54 0.68
CA THR A 150 0.62 -20.33 1.42
C THR A 150 -0.64 -19.71 0.85
N VAL A 151 -1.67 -19.57 1.68
CA VAL A 151 -2.88 -18.80 1.33
C VAL A 151 -2.56 -17.33 1.55
N VAL A 152 -2.33 -16.58 0.48
CA VAL A 152 -2.25 -15.12 0.57
C VAL A 152 -3.67 -14.56 0.60
N THR A 153 -4.16 -14.29 1.80
CA THR A 153 -5.37 -13.50 2.00
C THR A 153 -4.95 -12.03 2.02
N GLY A 154 -5.09 -11.37 0.90
CA GLY A 154 -4.86 -9.92 0.79
C GLY A 154 -6.16 -9.19 0.47
N PRO A 155 -6.14 -7.85 0.46
CA PRO A 155 -7.23 -7.06 -0.11
C PRO A 155 -7.45 -7.46 -1.58
N PRO A 156 -8.61 -7.17 -2.16
CA PRO A 156 -8.85 -7.37 -3.59
C PRO A 156 -7.76 -6.70 -4.44
N TYR A 157 -7.48 -7.26 -5.59
CA TYR A 157 -6.47 -6.78 -6.52
C TYR A 157 -6.95 -6.96 -7.97
N VAL A 158 -6.39 -6.19 -8.89
CA VAL A 158 -6.61 -6.40 -10.31
C VAL A 158 -5.71 -7.52 -10.80
N SER A 159 -6.30 -8.53 -11.42
CA SER A 159 -5.61 -9.68 -12.02
C SER A 159 -5.59 -9.57 -13.53
N MET A 160 -4.40 -9.63 -14.11
CA MET A 160 -4.14 -9.60 -15.55
C MET A 160 -3.41 -10.89 -15.95
N ASN A 161 -4.04 -11.77 -16.73
CA ASN A 161 -3.54 -13.13 -16.97
C ASN A 161 -3.08 -13.39 -18.40
N LYS A 162 -3.08 -12.38 -19.27
CA LYS A 162 -2.72 -12.53 -20.69
C LYS A 162 -1.80 -11.41 -21.15
N SER A 163 -0.98 -11.70 -22.13
CA SER A 163 -0.14 -10.68 -22.80
C SER A 163 -0.95 -9.56 -23.46
N THR A 164 -2.21 -9.80 -23.75
CA THR A 164 -3.17 -8.84 -24.30
C THR A 164 -4.05 -8.19 -23.22
N SER A 165 -3.80 -8.49 -21.94
CA SER A 165 -4.55 -7.86 -20.86
C SER A 165 -4.26 -6.37 -20.80
N VAL A 166 -5.31 -5.60 -20.57
CA VAL A 166 -5.25 -4.16 -20.38
C VAL A 166 -6.10 -3.79 -19.19
N PHE A 167 -5.60 -2.91 -18.35
CA PHE A 167 -6.36 -2.27 -17.27
C PHE A 167 -6.14 -0.78 -17.33
N ASN A 168 -7.24 -0.03 -17.45
CA ASN A 168 -7.21 1.43 -17.46
C ASN A 168 -7.97 2.00 -16.25
N ILE A 169 -7.42 3.06 -15.70
CA ILE A 169 -8.07 3.96 -14.76
C ILE A 169 -8.27 5.28 -15.52
N ASN A 170 -9.51 5.63 -15.78
CA ASN A 170 -9.86 6.75 -16.64
C ASN A 170 -10.34 7.95 -15.82
N ASP A 171 -10.11 9.14 -16.34
CA ASP A 171 -10.65 10.41 -15.81
C ASP A 171 -10.21 10.73 -14.38
N ILE A 172 -8.98 10.38 -13.99
CA ILE A 172 -8.43 10.74 -12.69
C ILE A 172 -8.34 12.26 -12.61
N ASN A 173 -9.09 12.85 -11.68
CA ASN A 173 -9.05 14.29 -11.42
C ASN A 173 -7.71 14.69 -10.78
N ILE A 174 -7.01 15.59 -11.41
CA ILE A 174 -5.73 16.14 -10.96
C ILE A 174 -5.81 17.64 -10.64
N ALA A 175 -6.97 18.25 -10.83
CA ALA A 175 -7.15 19.69 -10.78
C ALA A 175 -6.11 20.40 -11.67
N SER A 176 -5.29 21.29 -11.11
CA SER A 176 -4.25 22.02 -11.84
C SER A 176 -2.83 21.52 -11.53
N ASN A 177 -2.70 20.34 -10.92
CA ASN A 177 -1.38 19.78 -10.64
C ASN A 177 -0.67 19.36 -11.92
N THR A 178 0.64 19.54 -11.97
CA THR A 178 1.46 19.26 -13.15
C THR A 178 2.54 18.20 -12.92
N ASN A 179 2.82 17.88 -11.65
CA ASN A 179 3.81 16.86 -11.27
C ASN A 179 3.13 15.84 -10.38
N PHE A 180 3.37 14.56 -10.66
CA PHE A 180 2.71 13.45 -9.98
C PHE A 180 3.73 12.39 -9.60
N THR A 181 3.50 11.74 -8.48
CA THR A 181 4.11 10.46 -8.15
C THR A 181 3.01 9.41 -8.11
N PHE A 182 3.13 8.41 -8.95
CA PHE A 182 2.29 7.22 -8.89
C PHE A 182 2.93 6.22 -7.95
N THR A 183 2.13 5.62 -7.09
CA THR A 183 2.57 4.57 -6.19
C THR A 183 1.53 3.47 -6.18
N PHE A 184 1.95 2.24 -6.43
CA PHE A 184 1.08 1.07 -6.37
C PHE A 184 1.88 -0.17 -5.97
N THR A 185 1.20 -1.18 -5.49
CA THR A 185 1.80 -2.49 -5.25
C THR A 185 1.48 -3.43 -6.40
N ALA A 186 2.43 -4.28 -6.76
CA ALA A 186 2.21 -5.30 -7.76
C ALA A 186 2.92 -6.61 -7.41
N ALA A 187 2.44 -7.71 -7.97
CA ALA A 187 3.07 -9.02 -7.84
C ALA A 187 2.98 -9.78 -9.17
N GLN A 188 4.06 -10.43 -9.56
CA GLN A 188 4.06 -11.35 -10.69
C GLN A 188 3.57 -12.72 -10.23
N GLN A 189 2.57 -13.24 -10.93
CA GLN A 189 2.04 -14.57 -10.71
C GLN A 189 2.61 -15.52 -11.76
N ILE A 190 3.21 -16.61 -11.32
CA ILE A 190 3.68 -17.70 -12.18
C ILE A 190 2.75 -18.90 -11.96
N ASN A 191 2.12 -19.37 -13.02
CA ASN A 191 1.24 -20.53 -12.96
C ASN A 191 2.04 -21.81 -13.23
N TYR A 192 1.99 -22.73 -12.27
CA TYR A 192 2.52 -24.08 -12.42
C TYR A 192 1.38 -25.10 -12.44
N SER A 193 1.65 -26.30 -12.88
CA SER A 193 0.67 -27.40 -12.90
C SER A 193 0.07 -27.71 -11.52
N ASN A 194 0.77 -27.36 -10.45
CA ASN A 194 0.38 -27.63 -9.07
C ASN A 194 -0.19 -26.41 -8.31
N GLY A 195 -0.27 -25.24 -8.96
CA GLY A 195 -0.77 -24.03 -8.30
C GLY A 195 -0.16 -22.73 -8.84
N VAL A 196 -0.28 -21.68 -8.05
CA VAL A 196 0.20 -20.34 -8.36
C VAL A 196 1.37 -19.98 -7.45
N VAL A 197 2.44 -19.50 -8.05
CA VAL A 197 3.61 -18.95 -7.35
C VAL A 197 3.72 -17.48 -7.66
N LEU A 198 4.10 -16.67 -6.69
CA LEU A 198 4.50 -15.29 -6.93
C LEU A 198 6.01 -15.27 -7.19
N GLY A 199 6.42 -14.66 -8.29
CA GLY A 199 7.81 -14.59 -8.74
C GLY A 199 8.44 -13.22 -8.51
N ASP A 200 9.74 -13.15 -8.74
CA ASP A 200 10.46 -11.88 -8.69
C ASP A 200 10.03 -10.97 -9.85
N MET A 201 9.99 -9.66 -9.57
CA MET A 201 9.59 -8.62 -10.52
C MET A 201 10.73 -7.65 -10.78
N THR A 202 10.76 -7.16 -12.00
CA THR A 202 11.61 -6.05 -12.44
C THR A 202 10.74 -4.96 -13.06
N ASP A 203 11.33 -3.82 -13.38
CA ASP A 203 10.65 -2.74 -14.13
C ASP A 203 10.16 -3.17 -15.51
N GLU A 204 10.77 -4.20 -16.11
CA GLU A 204 10.33 -4.79 -17.39
C GLU A 204 9.08 -5.65 -17.26
N THR A 205 8.74 -6.09 -16.03
CA THR A 205 7.60 -6.97 -15.76
C THR A 205 6.26 -6.24 -15.79
N ILE A 206 6.27 -4.91 -15.67
CA ILE A 206 5.08 -4.07 -15.67
C ILE A 206 5.21 -3.01 -16.74
N ARG A 207 4.20 -2.90 -17.59
CA ARG A 207 4.08 -1.81 -18.55
C ARG A 207 3.05 -0.82 -18.02
N PHE A 208 3.56 0.33 -17.61
CA PHE A 208 2.79 1.43 -17.05
C PHE A 208 2.87 2.64 -17.96
N SER A 209 1.75 3.25 -18.26
CA SER A 209 1.68 4.41 -19.14
C SER A 209 0.62 5.41 -18.68
N VAL A 210 0.82 6.66 -19.02
CA VAL A 210 -0.06 7.78 -18.68
C VAL A 210 -0.47 8.50 -19.96
N SER A 211 -1.72 8.94 -19.99
CA SER A 211 -2.27 9.78 -21.05
C SER A 211 -2.81 11.09 -20.48
N THR A 212 -2.72 12.15 -21.24
CA THR A 212 -3.30 13.46 -20.93
C THR A 212 -4.51 13.80 -21.80
N ASP A 213 -4.89 12.92 -22.73
CA ASP A 213 -6.00 13.08 -23.68
C ASP A 213 -6.93 11.85 -23.73
N GLY A 214 -6.63 10.79 -22.95
CA GLY A 214 -7.38 9.54 -22.92
C GLY A 214 -7.17 8.62 -24.11
N SER A 215 -6.34 9.01 -25.09
CA SER A 215 -6.13 8.28 -26.33
C SER A 215 -4.67 7.89 -26.58
N SER A 216 -3.75 8.80 -26.32
CA SER A 216 -2.32 8.65 -26.56
C SER A 216 -1.61 8.37 -25.23
N TYR A 217 -1.11 7.15 -25.06
CA TYR A 217 -0.45 6.71 -23.83
C TYR A 217 1.07 6.75 -23.98
N ALA A 218 1.74 7.48 -23.10
CA ALA A 218 3.19 7.53 -23.01
C ALA A 218 3.69 6.58 -21.89
N PRO A 219 4.66 5.72 -22.14
CA PRO A 219 5.24 4.86 -21.11
C PRO A 219 5.96 5.70 -20.06
N VAL A 220 5.83 5.30 -18.79
CA VAL A 220 6.49 5.95 -17.66
C VAL A 220 7.37 4.92 -16.97
N ALA A 221 8.63 5.28 -16.73
CA ALA A 221 9.59 4.40 -16.08
C ALA A 221 9.20 4.16 -14.61
N LEU A 222 9.31 2.92 -14.17
CA LEU A 222 9.02 2.47 -12.83
C LEU A 222 10.30 2.23 -12.05
N LYS A 223 10.30 2.61 -10.78
CA LYS A 223 11.20 2.08 -9.77
C LYS A 223 10.46 0.96 -9.05
N VAL A 224 11.04 -0.23 -9.01
CA VAL A 224 10.43 -1.44 -8.43
C VAL A 224 11.25 -1.90 -7.24
N LYS A 225 10.63 -1.97 -6.07
CA LYS A 225 11.28 -2.35 -4.80
C LYS A 225 10.51 -3.46 -4.12
N LYS A 226 11.18 -4.56 -3.76
CA LYS A 226 10.56 -5.66 -3.03
C LYS A 226 10.12 -5.20 -1.64
N VAL A 227 8.89 -5.49 -1.27
CA VAL A 227 8.41 -5.25 0.10
C VAL A 227 8.90 -6.39 1.00
N ALA A 228 9.32 -6.08 2.23
CA ALA A 228 9.99 -7.01 3.13
C ALA A 228 9.17 -8.26 3.50
N SER A 229 7.85 -8.24 3.34
CA SER A 229 6.96 -9.38 3.59
C SER A 229 6.29 -9.86 2.30
N GLY A 230 6.78 -10.97 1.75
CA GLY A 230 6.15 -11.65 0.63
C GLY A 230 6.69 -11.25 -0.76
N TYR A 231 5.91 -11.56 -1.81
CA TYR A 231 6.27 -11.37 -3.22
C TYR A 231 5.61 -10.14 -3.84
N TRP A 232 5.19 -9.19 -3.00
CA TRP A 232 4.68 -7.91 -3.46
C TRP A 232 5.81 -6.91 -3.59
N TYR A 233 5.70 -6.07 -4.60
CA TYR A 233 6.66 -5.03 -4.93
C TYR A 233 5.97 -3.68 -4.89
N LEU A 234 6.63 -2.71 -4.29
CA LEU A 234 6.26 -1.31 -4.36
C LEU A 234 6.79 -0.75 -5.69
N CYS A 235 5.89 -0.21 -6.49
CA CYS A 235 6.19 0.42 -7.76
C CYS A 235 5.94 1.92 -7.63
N THR A 236 6.93 2.72 -8.02
CA THR A 236 6.81 4.19 -8.04
C THR A 236 7.18 4.73 -9.40
N ALA A 237 6.48 5.75 -9.85
CA ALA A 237 6.74 6.45 -11.10
C ALA A 237 6.54 7.95 -10.92
N GLU A 238 7.45 8.74 -11.48
CA GLU A 238 7.34 10.19 -11.54
C GLU A 238 6.84 10.60 -12.93
N PHE A 239 5.84 11.45 -12.98
CA PHE A 239 5.29 11.97 -14.21
C PHE A 239 5.08 13.47 -14.11
N LYS A 240 5.47 14.17 -15.16
CA LYS A 240 5.25 15.60 -15.31
C LYS A 240 4.46 15.86 -16.58
N LEU A 241 3.42 16.69 -16.49
CA LEU A 241 2.68 17.11 -17.69
C LEU A 241 3.65 17.72 -18.72
N PRO A 242 3.53 17.34 -19.98
CA PRO A 242 4.31 17.97 -21.05
C PRO A 242 4.10 19.48 -21.09
N ALA A 243 5.13 20.21 -21.48
CA ALA A 243 5.06 21.67 -21.60
C ALA A 243 3.93 22.07 -22.57
N GLY A 244 3.08 23.02 -22.15
CA GLY A 244 1.95 23.51 -22.94
C GLY A 244 0.69 22.64 -22.85
N VAL A 245 0.73 21.48 -22.17
CA VAL A 245 -0.47 20.69 -21.89
C VAL A 245 -1.16 21.27 -20.67
N SER A 246 -2.45 21.59 -20.82
CA SER A 246 -3.34 22.00 -19.74
C SER A 246 -4.51 21.03 -19.70
N THR A 247 -4.61 20.28 -18.61
CA THR A 247 -5.72 19.34 -18.36
C THR A 247 -5.99 19.25 -16.88
N ASP A 248 -7.23 18.98 -16.51
CA ASP A 248 -7.64 18.67 -15.15
C ASP A 248 -7.76 17.15 -14.88
N LYS A 249 -7.45 16.35 -15.91
CA LYS A 249 -7.57 14.89 -15.86
C LYS A 249 -6.37 14.19 -16.48
N ILE A 250 -6.13 12.99 -16.01
CA ILE A 250 -5.20 12.02 -16.62
C ILE A 250 -5.82 10.63 -16.65
N TRP A 251 -5.26 9.80 -17.50
CA TRP A 251 -5.62 8.39 -17.68
C TRP A 251 -4.38 7.54 -17.44
N VAL A 252 -4.55 6.46 -16.73
CA VAL A 252 -3.48 5.52 -16.40
C VAL A 252 -3.79 4.18 -17.04
N ARG A 253 -2.77 3.52 -17.56
CA ARG A 253 -2.90 2.22 -18.23
C ARG A 253 -1.80 1.27 -17.80
N PHE A 254 -2.22 0.06 -17.53
CA PHE A 254 -1.38 -1.11 -17.33
C PHE A 254 -1.59 -2.05 -18.51
N ASP A 255 -0.51 -2.47 -19.15
CA ASP A 255 -0.54 -3.40 -20.26
C ASP A 255 0.12 -4.72 -19.90
N GLY A 256 -0.43 -5.82 -20.39
CA GLY A 256 0.22 -7.10 -20.40
C GLY A 256 1.47 -7.11 -21.29
N TYR A 257 2.33 -8.09 -21.11
CA TYR A 257 3.55 -8.25 -21.89
C TYR A 257 3.68 -9.70 -22.41
N ALA A 258 4.54 -9.93 -23.37
CA ALA A 258 4.64 -11.23 -24.06
C ALA A 258 4.97 -12.41 -23.13
N GLY A 259 5.67 -12.16 -22.01
CA GLY A 259 5.98 -13.17 -20.98
C GLY A 259 4.82 -13.51 -20.06
N LEU A 260 3.68 -12.81 -20.14
CA LEU A 260 2.50 -13.06 -19.31
C LEU A 260 1.71 -14.33 -19.71
N ASN A 261 1.99 -14.94 -20.86
CA ASN A 261 1.39 -16.22 -21.21
C ASN A 261 1.86 -17.29 -20.22
N ASN A 262 0.93 -17.83 -19.43
CA ASN A 262 1.12 -18.68 -18.24
C ASN A 262 1.58 -17.93 -16.97
N HIS A 263 1.71 -16.61 -17.02
CA HIS A 263 2.01 -15.78 -15.88
C HIS A 263 0.90 -14.75 -15.73
N GLY A 264 0.64 -14.29 -14.51
CA GLY A 264 -0.31 -13.24 -14.21
C GLY A 264 0.40 -12.03 -13.57
N LEU A 265 -0.19 -10.87 -13.70
CA LEU A 265 0.18 -9.67 -12.96
C LEU A 265 -0.98 -9.33 -12.02
N ARG A 266 -0.65 -9.03 -10.76
CA ARG A 266 -1.56 -8.49 -9.75
C ARG A 266 -1.18 -7.05 -9.48
N ILE A 267 -2.16 -6.17 -9.42
CA ILE A 267 -1.98 -4.74 -9.15
C ILE A 267 -2.93 -4.33 -8.02
#